data_b1d0c65a54a70728e394ee9a29df1623
#
_entry.id   b1d0c65a54a70728e394ee9a29df1623
#
_cell.length_a   1.000
_cell.length_b   1.000
_cell.length_c   1.000
_cell.angle_alpha   90.00
_cell.angle_beta   90.00
_cell.angle_gamma   90.00
#
_symmetry.space_group_name_H-M   'P 1'
#
loop_
_entity.id
_entity.type
_entity.pdbx_description
1 polymer ?
#
loop_
_entity_poly.entity_id
_entity_poly.type
_entity_poly.pdbx_seq_one_letter_code
_entity_poly.pdbx_strand_id
1 'polypeptide(L)'
;MPAITLLSEADLRSCITLDRDAIDAIEQAFALLATAKVAMPPILRLDVPEHNGEVDVKTAYLPGLERFAIKVSPGFFDNPKLGLPSLN
;
A
#
# COMPACT_ATOMS: atom_id res chain seq x y z
N MET A 1 18.55 2.51 -19.95
CA MET A 1 17.93 2.71 -18.62
C MET A 1 16.50 2.20 -18.63
N PRO A 2 16.13 1.37 -17.69
CA PRO A 2 14.73 1.02 -17.54
C PRO A 2 13.90 2.24 -17.16
N ALA A 3 12.66 2.27 -17.62
CA ALA A 3 11.73 3.34 -17.31
C ALA A 3 10.96 3.02 -16.03
N ILE A 4 10.59 4.06 -15.30
CA ILE A 4 9.69 3.97 -14.15
C ILE A 4 8.40 4.70 -14.50
N THR A 5 7.26 4.07 -14.20
CA THR A 5 5.97 4.70 -14.37
C THR A 5 5.53 5.24 -13.01
N LEU A 6 5.20 6.53 -12.96
CA LEU A 6 4.62 7.18 -11.79
C LEU A 6 3.16 7.48 -12.07
N LEU A 7 2.27 7.07 -11.15
CA LEU A 7 0.85 7.33 -11.24
C LEU A 7 0.42 8.17 -10.05
N SER A 8 -0.19 9.31 -10.33
CA SER A 8 -0.79 10.16 -9.29
C SER A 8 -2.13 9.59 -8.83
N GLU A 9 -2.68 10.13 -7.76
CA GLU A 9 -4.04 9.79 -7.33
C GLU A 9 -5.05 10.05 -8.46
N ALA A 10 -4.91 11.16 -9.17
CA ALA A 10 -5.78 11.50 -10.28
C ALA A 10 -5.68 10.48 -11.41
N ASP A 11 -4.47 10.02 -11.71
CA ASP A 11 -4.26 8.96 -12.72
C ASP A 11 -4.97 7.68 -12.31
N LEU A 12 -4.83 7.29 -11.04
CA LEU A 12 -5.47 6.08 -10.52
C LEU A 12 -7.00 6.21 -10.56
N ARG A 13 -7.55 7.35 -10.18
CA ARG A 13 -9.01 7.57 -10.22
C ARG A 13 -9.57 7.50 -11.63
N SER A 14 -8.79 7.87 -12.64
CA SER A 14 -9.22 7.78 -14.04
C SER A 14 -9.16 6.36 -14.59
N CYS A 15 -8.37 5.46 -13.98
CA CYS A 15 -8.13 4.11 -14.48
C CYS A 15 -8.88 3.04 -13.70
N ILE A 16 -9.13 3.27 -12.41
CA ILE A 16 -9.63 2.24 -11.49
C ILE A 16 -10.87 2.75 -10.78
N THR A 17 -11.90 1.92 -10.78
CA THR A 17 -13.11 2.14 -9.99
C THR A 17 -13.35 0.93 -9.10
N LEU A 18 -14.14 1.12 -8.05
CA LEU A 18 -14.55 0.02 -7.19
C LEU A 18 -15.69 -0.71 -7.87
N ASP A 19 -15.35 -1.54 -8.84
CA ASP A 19 -16.28 -2.34 -9.63
C ASP A 19 -16.13 -3.83 -9.28
N ARG A 20 -16.86 -4.68 -10.04
CA ARG A 20 -16.82 -6.12 -9.81
C ARG A 20 -15.42 -6.69 -10.05
N ASP A 21 -14.69 -6.20 -11.05
CA ASP A 21 -13.35 -6.69 -11.35
C ASP A 21 -12.38 -6.40 -10.19
N ALA A 22 -12.50 -5.23 -9.57
CA ALA A 22 -11.70 -4.87 -8.40
C ALA A 22 -12.06 -5.78 -7.21
N ILE A 23 -13.35 -6.04 -6.98
CA ILE A 23 -13.82 -6.93 -5.91
C ILE A 23 -13.29 -8.35 -6.14
N ASP A 24 -13.39 -8.87 -7.35
CA ASP A 24 -12.93 -10.22 -7.69
C ASP A 24 -11.40 -10.33 -7.50
N ALA A 25 -10.63 -9.31 -7.88
CA ALA A 25 -9.19 -9.30 -7.69
C ALA A 25 -8.81 -9.37 -6.21
N ILE A 26 -9.50 -8.62 -5.35
CA ILE A 26 -9.26 -8.64 -3.90
C ILE A 26 -9.69 -9.98 -3.29
N GLU A 27 -10.82 -10.52 -3.71
CA GLU A 27 -11.28 -11.84 -3.26
C GLU A 27 -10.25 -12.93 -3.59
N GLN A 28 -9.70 -12.92 -4.80
CA GLN A 28 -8.65 -13.83 -5.20
C GLN A 28 -7.38 -13.65 -4.35
N ALA A 29 -7.02 -12.42 -4.04
CA ALA A 29 -5.88 -12.13 -3.20
C ALA A 29 -6.05 -12.71 -1.80
N PHE A 30 -7.22 -12.57 -1.19
CA PHE A 30 -7.52 -13.19 0.10
C PHE A 30 -7.52 -14.72 0.03
N ALA A 31 -8.03 -15.29 -1.03
CA ALA A 31 -8.00 -16.75 -1.22
C ALA A 31 -6.55 -17.26 -1.32
N LEU A 32 -5.70 -16.55 -2.06
CA LEU A 32 -4.28 -16.88 -2.16
C LEU A 32 -3.57 -16.75 -0.81
N LEU A 33 -3.89 -15.73 -0.04
CA LEU A 33 -3.34 -15.54 1.30
C LEU A 33 -3.64 -16.73 2.21
N ALA A 34 -4.82 -17.31 2.07
CA ALA A 34 -5.25 -18.46 2.88
C ALA A 34 -4.68 -19.79 2.43
N THR A 35 -4.38 -19.96 1.14
CA THR A 35 -4.05 -21.27 0.54
C THR A 35 -2.65 -21.37 -0.03
N ALA A 36 -2.01 -20.27 -0.35
CA ALA A 36 -0.67 -20.25 -0.94
C ALA A 36 0.39 -19.82 0.09
N LYS A 37 1.65 -20.12 -0.23
CA LYS A 37 2.78 -19.63 0.56
C LYS A 37 3.08 -18.19 0.18
N VAL A 38 2.40 -17.27 0.80
CA VAL A 38 2.60 -15.83 0.58
C VAL A 38 3.77 -15.36 1.44
N ALA A 39 4.71 -14.63 0.82
CA ALA A 39 5.80 -14.02 1.55
C ALA A 39 5.39 -12.63 2.02
N MET A 40 5.15 -12.49 3.33
CA MET A 40 4.81 -11.22 3.98
C MET A 40 5.71 -11.03 5.20
N PRO A 41 6.91 -10.48 5.02
CA PRO A 41 7.79 -10.21 6.14
C PRO A 41 7.16 -9.26 7.16
N PRO A 42 7.67 -9.24 8.40
CA PRO A 42 7.19 -8.28 9.41
C PRO A 42 7.25 -6.83 8.90
N ILE A 43 6.30 -6.03 9.38
CA ILE A 43 6.21 -4.61 9.03
C ILE A 43 7.44 -3.88 9.57
N LEU A 44 8.10 -3.12 8.70
CA LEU A 44 9.13 -2.18 9.13
C LEU A 44 8.44 -0.92 9.62
N ARG A 45 8.69 -0.53 10.87
CA ARG A 45 8.12 0.67 11.46
C ARG A 45 9.23 1.62 11.87
N LEU A 46 9.14 2.86 11.40
CA LEU A 46 9.98 3.97 11.82
C LEU A 46 9.14 4.92 12.67
N ASP A 47 9.53 5.12 13.93
CA ASP A 47 8.87 6.07 14.80
C ASP A 47 9.53 7.44 14.69
N VAL A 48 8.71 8.49 14.62
CA VAL A 48 9.15 9.89 14.59
C VAL A 48 8.45 10.61 15.75
N PRO A 49 8.87 10.35 17.01
CA PRO A 49 8.12 10.82 18.18
C PRO A 49 8.07 12.34 18.31
N GLU A 50 9.08 13.06 17.85
CA GLU A 50 9.11 14.54 17.90
C GLU A 50 7.96 15.17 17.12
N HIS A 51 7.41 14.46 16.14
CA HIS A 51 6.32 14.95 15.28
C HIS A 51 5.06 14.10 15.38
N ASN A 52 4.96 13.29 16.44
CA ASN A 52 3.83 12.38 16.66
C ASN A 52 3.52 11.58 15.39
N GLY A 53 4.58 10.99 14.81
CA GLY A 53 4.50 10.33 13.53
C GLY A 53 5.11 8.95 13.51
N GLU A 54 4.75 8.22 12.47
CA GLU A 54 5.33 6.93 12.15
C GLU A 54 5.30 6.70 10.64
N VAL A 55 6.23 5.89 10.17
CA VAL A 55 6.23 5.43 8.78
C VAL A 55 6.25 3.91 8.81
N ASP A 56 5.23 3.28 8.23
CA ASP A 56 5.15 1.83 8.11
C ASP A 56 5.45 1.40 6.68
N VAL A 57 6.31 0.40 6.53
CA VAL A 57 6.62 -0.20 5.23
C VAL A 57 6.20 -1.66 5.26
N LYS A 58 5.31 -2.02 4.36
CA LYS A 58 4.79 -3.37 4.21
C LYS A 58 5.18 -3.92 2.85
N THR A 59 5.58 -5.17 2.81
CA THR A 59 5.94 -5.84 1.57
C THR A 59 5.17 -7.13 1.45
N ALA A 60 4.88 -7.54 0.21
CA ALA A 60 4.24 -8.81 -0.05
C ALA A 60 4.64 -9.35 -1.41
N TYR A 61 4.80 -10.65 -1.48
CA TYR A 61 4.97 -11.38 -2.73
C TYR A 61 4.07 -12.60 -2.72
N LEU A 62 3.25 -12.73 -3.75
CA LEU A 62 2.38 -13.88 -3.95
C LEU A 62 2.99 -14.76 -5.04
N PRO A 63 3.36 -16.03 -4.72
CA PRO A 63 3.89 -16.94 -5.73
C PRO A 63 2.93 -17.10 -6.90
N GLY A 64 3.48 -17.11 -8.11
CA GLY A 64 2.70 -17.17 -9.34
C GLY A 64 2.42 -15.81 -9.97
N LEU A 65 2.62 -14.72 -9.25
CA LEU A 65 2.58 -13.39 -9.82
C LEU A 65 3.98 -12.93 -10.24
N GLU A 66 4.06 -12.18 -11.32
CA GLU A 66 5.33 -11.63 -11.82
C GLU A 66 5.71 -10.33 -11.11
N ARG A 67 5.04 -10.00 -9.99
CA ARG A 67 5.18 -8.72 -9.30
C ARG A 67 5.23 -8.93 -7.81
N PHE A 68 5.88 -8.00 -7.15
CA PHE A 68 5.80 -7.85 -5.71
C PHE A 68 5.26 -6.46 -5.39
N ALA A 69 4.88 -6.23 -4.15
CA ALA A 69 4.36 -4.94 -3.71
C ALA A 69 5.14 -4.41 -2.51
N ILE A 70 5.35 -3.11 -2.49
CA ILE A 70 5.86 -2.37 -1.35
C ILE A 70 4.87 -1.24 -1.09
N LYS A 71 4.36 -1.16 0.13
CA LYS A 71 3.46 -0.10 0.55
C LYS A 71 4.16 0.73 1.63
N VAL A 72 4.32 2.02 1.36
CA VAL A 72 4.85 2.99 2.34
C VAL A 72 3.69 3.83 2.85
N SER A 73 3.45 3.78 4.16
CA SER A 73 2.34 4.49 4.80
C SER A 73 2.88 5.40 5.90
N PRO A 74 3.15 6.67 5.59
CA PRO A 74 3.49 7.66 6.62
C PRO A 74 2.22 8.14 7.33
N GLY A 75 2.30 8.29 8.64
CA GLY A 75 1.23 8.84 9.46
C GLY A 75 1.80 9.89 10.41
N PHE A 76 1.28 11.11 10.33
CA PHE A 76 1.65 12.22 11.23
C PHE A 76 0.36 12.76 11.84
N PHE A 77 0.09 12.35 13.08
CA PHE A 77 -1.25 12.47 13.69
C PHE A 77 -1.59 13.90 14.12
N ASP A 78 -0.62 14.80 14.14
CA ASP A 78 -0.85 16.23 14.39
C ASP A 78 -1.07 17.06 13.11
N ASN A 79 -0.94 16.43 11.94
CA ASN A 79 -1.15 17.11 10.66
C ASN A 79 -2.52 17.79 10.52
N PRO A 80 -3.64 17.23 11.04
CA PRO A 80 -4.93 17.93 10.98
C PRO A 80 -4.91 19.33 11.59
N LYS A 81 -4.07 19.58 12.59
CA LYS A 81 -3.89 20.91 13.18
C LYS A 81 -3.33 21.92 12.18
N LEU A 82 -2.65 21.43 11.14
CA LEU A 82 -2.08 22.24 10.07
C LEU A 82 -2.93 22.24 8.79
N GLY A 83 -4.10 21.62 8.83
CA GLY A 83 -4.95 21.47 7.65
C GLY A 83 -4.48 20.41 6.67
N LEU A 84 -3.61 19.49 7.11
CA LEU A 84 -3.07 18.42 6.28
C LEU A 84 -3.64 17.06 6.72
N PRO A 85 -3.71 16.07 5.81
CA PRO A 85 -4.15 14.74 6.20
C PRO A 85 -3.12 14.08 7.14
N SER A 86 -3.61 13.28 8.09
CA SER A 86 -2.75 12.55 9.02
C SER A 86 -2.06 11.35 8.38
N LEU A 87 -2.70 10.71 7.40
CA LEU A 87 -2.17 9.58 6.67
C LEU A 87 -2.01 9.92 5.19
N ASN A 88 -0.98 9.38 4.58
CA ASN A 88 -0.70 9.56 3.15
C ASN A 88 -0.58 8.21 2.46
#